data_760bc712535b48a8499327e533b76ec5
#
_entry.id   760bc712535b48a8499327e533b76ec5
#
_cell.length_a   1.000
_cell.length_b   1.000
_cell.length_c   1.000
_cell.angle_alpha   90.00
_cell.angle_beta   90.00
_cell.angle_gamma   90.00
#
_symmetry.space_group_name_H-M   'P 1'
#
loop_
_entity.id
_entity.type
_entity.pdbx_description
1 polymer ?
#
loop_
_entity_poly.entity_id
_entity_poly.type
_entity_poly.pdbx_seq_one_letter_code
_entity_poly.pdbx_strand_id
1 'polypeptide(L)'
;LYLADRLEMVNPTGDVGIVTLWTPLGSALRQIEQLAPGSLDPSSSRVAVVSNLYGDGMFQMFCNLLFNPQIRHLIAIGQDLGLPTTQEIAALKAHGVEETEILGRTVLRVLGTSRFFPAIKGLDVSRLRAQFEFYELGKFSGAGAKGLAQLLATLPVPATQASERLRVDIPPPLPDDYSFLPSDVAAHQVIRKSALDCWEELMVRTARFGHPVTLANGPRLELLNTHVVVKEPGEDPPEALERYGFSIDRLHAYQSAMLEAALPSDISYTYGNRLRGYFPQGKGSYDTLASVIERLRLDPESRRGYVSLWDSAYDLPVTDRPAAGVPCLVTLFFRLSAGRLTLTATYRSHNLLTAWLQNVYGLMGIQAYVASHLGLPVGPLSVISHSLGIDPRNPRYELALSMSQSWTRDEDWDRTTGKHSLREDPHGYFIVTVDSEAGEIVAEHRYDGLLVKQYRADRAIKIEREIIGDLAVSLPSHALWLGRELMTKEFQLRGQRGTGAEGATG
;
A
#
# COMPACT_ATOMS: atom_id res chain seq x y z
N LEU A 1 13.01 -11.91 21.41
CA LEU A 1 12.91 -10.57 20.84
C LEU A 1 12.34 -10.65 19.42
N TYR A 2 11.36 -9.80 19.12
CA TYR A 2 10.84 -9.66 17.77
C TYR A 2 11.79 -8.84 16.89
N LEU A 3 11.99 -9.24 15.65
CA LEU A 3 12.87 -8.58 14.68
C LEU A 3 14.32 -8.43 15.22
N ALA A 4 14.83 -9.45 15.90
CA ALA A 4 16.16 -9.42 16.54
C ALA A 4 17.30 -9.12 15.54
N ASP A 5 17.14 -9.52 14.29
CA ASP A 5 18.06 -9.26 13.18
C ASP A 5 18.12 -7.76 12.76
N ARG A 6 17.22 -6.93 13.30
CA ARG A 6 17.17 -5.47 13.05
C ARG A 6 17.50 -4.63 14.28
N LEU A 7 17.97 -5.27 15.33
CA LEU A 7 18.34 -4.62 16.57
C LEU A 7 19.86 -4.66 16.73
N GLU A 8 20.48 -3.51 16.94
CA GLU A 8 21.87 -3.44 17.40
C GLU A 8 21.90 -3.43 18.92
N MET A 9 22.28 -4.56 19.51
CA MET A 9 22.40 -4.70 20.96
C MET A 9 23.74 -4.14 21.41
N VAL A 10 23.70 -3.04 22.16
CA VAL A 10 24.90 -2.37 22.67
C VAL A 10 25.26 -2.92 24.06
N ASN A 11 24.47 -2.60 25.07
CA ASN A 11 24.69 -3.09 26.44
C ASN A 11 23.41 -3.74 26.98
N PRO A 12 23.33 -5.06 27.17
CA PRO A 12 22.15 -5.74 27.66
C PRO A 12 21.61 -5.26 29.01
N THR A 13 22.46 -4.59 29.82
CA THR A 13 22.08 -4.02 31.12
C THR A 13 21.73 -2.54 31.06
N GLY A 14 21.86 -1.92 29.90
CA GLY A 14 21.50 -0.51 29.67
C GLY A 14 20.03 -0.23 29.87
N ASP A 15 19.73 1.02 30.18
CA ASP A 15 18.39 1.50 30.46
C ASP A 15 17.81 2.46 29.38
N VAL A 16 18.54 2.65 28.27
CA VAL A 16 18.19 3.53 27.16
C VAL A 16 18.01 2.71 25.88
N GLY A 17 16.86 2.90 25.22
CA GLY A 17 16.61 2.45 23.84
C GLY A 17 16.65 3.65 22.89
N ILE A 18 17.29 3.51 21.73
CA ILE A 18 17.29 4.54 20.68
C ILE A 18 16.59 4.00 19.45
N VAL A 19 15.60 4.75 18.95
CA VAL A 19 14.92 4.49 17.69
C VAL A 19 15.32 5.53 16.65
N THR A 20 15.82 5.06 15.50
CA THR A 20 16.43 5.93 14.47
C THR A 20 15.47 6.23 13.31
N LEU A 21 14.20 5.88 13.50
CA LEU A 21 13.13 6.09 12.51
C LEU A 21 13.53 5.53 11.14
N TRP A 22 13.49 6.34 10.08
CA TRP A 22 13.89 5.95 8.72
C TRP A 22 15.41 6.01 8.48
N THR A 23 16.19 6.59 9.40
CA THR A 23 17.64 6.65 9.22
C THR A 23 18.24 5.24 9.26
N PRO A 24 18.97 4.80 8.22
CA PRO A 24 19.57 3.46 8.19
C PRO A 24 20.46 3.18 9.40
N LEU A 25 20.29 2.00 10.01
CA LEU A 25 20.94 1.66 11.29
C LEU A 25 22.45 1.89 11.28
N GLY A 26 23.17 1.41 10.25
CA GLY A 26 24.61 1.61 10.16
C GLY A 26 25.05 3.08 10.02
N SER A 27 24.20 3.94 9.41
CA SER A 27 24.45 5.39 9.37
C SER A 27 24.18 6.03 10.72
N ALA A 28 23.08 5.62 11.37
CA ALA A 28 22.70 6.12 12.69
C ALA A 28 23.74 5.80 13.74
N LEU A 29 24.26 4.58 13.77
CA LEU A 29 25.32 4.17 14.71
C LEU A 29 26.57 5.06 14.59
N ARG A 30 27.02 5.33 13.35
CA ARG A 30 28.15 6.24 13.13
C ARG A 30 27.87 7.66 13.63
N GLN A 31 26.67 8.16 13.39
CA GLN A 31 26.26 9.50 13.81
C GLN A 31 26.11 9.58 15.33
N ILE A 32 25.54 8.56 15.98
CA ILE A 32 25.45 8.48 17.45
C ILE A 32 26.85 8.53 18.07
N GLU A 33 27.78 7.71 17.56
CA GLU A 33 29.15 7.69 18.08
C GLU A 33 29.90 9.01 17.83
N GLN A 34 29.65 9.70 16.72
CA GLN A 34 30.22 11.02 16.45
C GLN A 34 29.66 12.11 17.38
N LEU A 35 28.35 12.05 17.67
CA LEU A 35 27.65 13.07 18.48
C LEU A 35 27.81 12.85 19.97
N ALA A 36 27.95 11.61 20.40
CA ALA A 36 28.13 11.19 21.79
C ALA A 36 29.20 10.09 21.90
N PRO A 37 30.49 10.44 21.79
CA PRO A 37 31.59 9.46 21.80
C PRO A 37 31.55 8.53 22.99
N GLY A 38 31.72 7.22 22.78
CA GLY A 38 31.67 6.19 23.82
C GLY A 38 30.24 5.78 24.24
N SER A 39 29.21 6.41 23.67
CA SER A 39 27.83 6.05 24.02
C SER A 39 27.40 4.67 23.47
N LEU A 40 28.19 4.07 22.59
CA LEU A 40 27.99 2.73 22.07
C LEU A 40 29.02 1.70 22.60
N ASP A 41 29.75 2.03 23.63
CA ASP A 41 30.67 1.08 24.26
C ASP A 41 29.91 -0.01 25.05
N PRO A 42 30.02 -1.30 24.67
CA PRO A 42 29.25 -2.38 25.27
C PRO A 42 29.48 -2.56 26.79
N SER A 43 30.61 -2.09 27.29
CA SER A 43 31.02 -2.28 28.70
C SER A 43 30.49 -1.18 29.62
N SER A 44 30.28 0.03 29.14
CA SER A 44 30.00 1.21 29.96
C SER A 44 28.77 2.00 29.54
N SER A 45 28.21 1.74 28.32
CA SER A 45 27.10 2.48 27.81
C SER A 45 25.81 2.26 28.59
N ARG A 46 25.01 3.31 28.74
CA ARG A 46 23.61 3.22 29.16
C ARG A 46 22.67 2.81 27.99
N VAL A 47 23.12 2.90 26.75
CA VAL A 47 22.34 2.47 25.60
C VAL A 47 22.26 0.95 25.56
N ALA A 48 21.06 0.42 25.68
CA ALA A 48 20.81 -1.03 25.61
C ALA A 48 20.74 -1.50 24.16
N VAL A 49 20.06 -0.73 23.33
CA VAL A 49 19.71 -1.13 21.95
C VAL A 49 19.52 0.10 21.07
N VAL A 50 19.94 -0.03 19.82
CA VAL A 50 19.61 0.93 18.74
C VAL A 50 18.86 0.18 17.65
N SER A 51 17.77 0.75 17.13
CA SER A 51 16.99 0.12 16.07
C SER A 51 16.34 1.14 15.15
N ASN A 52 16.07 0.73 13.92
CA ASN A 52 15.13 1.46 13.08
C ASN A 52 13.69 1.29 13.59
N LEU A 53 12.87 2.29 13.35
CA LEU A 53 11.44 2.20 13.59
C LEU A 53 10.69 2.88 12.44
N TYR A 54 10.16 2.09 11.54
CA TYR A 54 9.31 2.56 10.43
C TYR A 54 8.25 1.52 10.10
N GLY A 55 7.19 1.96 9.42
CA GLY A 55 6.05 1.09 9.09
C GLY A 55 5.35 0.58 10.35
N ASP A 56 5.05 -0.71 10.40
CA ASP A 56 4.30 -1.34 11.50
C ASP A 56 5.17 -1.95 12.60
N GLY A 57 6.46 -1.64 12.64
CA GLY A 57 7.39 -2.16 13.66
C GLY A 57 7.13 -1.68 15.09
N MET A 58 6.28 -0.68 15.28
CA MET A 58 5.95 -0.12 16.60
C MET A 58 5.34 -1.15 17.55
N PHE A 59 4.48 -2.03 17.06
CA PHE A 59 3.87 -3.07 17.87
C PHE A 59 4.91 -4.07 18.40
N GLN A 60 5.82 -4.53 17.54
CA GLN A 60 6.92 -5.42 17.94
C GLN A 60 7.89 -4.74 18.93
N MET A 61 8.15 -3.44 18.71
CA MET A 61 8.94 -2.64 19.65
C MET A 61 8.28 -2.63 21.05
N PHE A 62 6.96 -2.44 21.13
CA PHE A 62 6.25 -2.44 22.42
C PHE A 62 6.32 -3.81 23.11
N CYS A 63 6.17 -4.90 22.36
CA CYS A 63 6.37 -6.25 22.92
C CYS A 63 7.80 -6.46 23.40
N ASN A 64 8.80 -5.97 22.67
CA ASN A 64 10.20 -6.01 23.07
C ASN A 64 10.47 -5.16 24.31
N LEU A 65 9.86 -4.00 24.46
CA LEU A 65 9.97 -3.16 25.65
C LEU A 65 9.39 -3.85 26.90
N LEU A 66 8.19 -4.43 26.79
CA LEU A 66 7.57 -5.20 27.89
C LEU A 66 8.45 -6.39 28.33
N PHE A 67 9.14 -7.02 27.39
CA PHE A 67 10.09 -8.10 27.69
C PHE A 67 11.41 -7.61 28.26
N ASN A 68 11.75 -6.32 28.04
CA ASN A 68 12.99 -5.68 28.52
C ASN A 68 12.66 -4.49 29.43
N PRO A 69 12.10 -4.74 30.62
CA PRO A 69 11.61 -3.69 31.52
C PRO A 69 12.72 -2.82 32.13
N GLN A 70 14.01 -3.17 31.93
CA GLN A 70 15.13 -2.32 32.29
C GLN A 70 15.24 -1.07 31.40
N ILE A 71 14.68 -1.08 30.19
CA ILE A 71 14.65 0.11 29.32
C ILE A 71 13.63 1.12 29.88
N ARG A 72 14.15 2.23 30.38
CA ARG A 72 13.38 3.29 31.04
C ARG A 72 13.33 4.59 30.24
N HIS A 73 14.18 4.71 29.24
CA HIS A 73 14.26 5.88 28.40
C HIS A 73 14.24 5.44 26.94
N LEU A 74 13.31 5.96 26.19
CA LEU A 74 13.20 5.73 24.74
C LEU A 74 13.47 7.04 24.02
N ILE A 75 14.54 7.10 23.24
CA ILE A 75 14.96 8.29 22.51
C ILE A 75 14.64 8.06 21.02
N ALA A 76 13.87 8.95 20.41
CA ALA A 76 13.69 8.98 18.97
C ALA A 76 14.59 10.07 18.37
N ILE A 77 15.47 9.66 17.45
CA ILE A 77 16.34 10.56 16.71
C ILE A 77 16.52 10.04 15.29
N GLY A 78 16.22 10.85 14.29
CA GLY A 78 16.32 10.46 12.89
C GLY A 78 15.25 11.12 12.03
N GLN A 79 15.13 10.64 10.80
CA GLN A 79 14.21 11.19 9.82
C GLN A 79 12.89 10.43 9.83
N ASP A 80 11.80 11.13 10.13
CA ASP A 80 10.45 10.57 10.02
C ASP A 80 9.79 11.08 8.73
N LEU A 81 9.97 10.39 7.63
CA LEU A 81 9.59 10.78 6.25
C LEU A 81 8.07 11.01 6.08
N GLY A 82 7.52 11.99 6.83
CA GLY A 82 6.09 12.33 6.82
C GLY A 82 5.19 11.31 7.53
N LEU A 83 5.78 10.36 8.26
CA LEU A 83 5.02 9.48 9.15
C LEU A 83 5.09 10.04 10.58
N PRO A 84 3.96 10.22 11.28
CA PRO A 84 3.96 10.75 12.65
C PRO A 84 4.32 9.68 13.69
N THR A 85 5.36 8.86 13.43
CA THR A 85 5.78 7.78 14.32
C THR A 85 6.07 8.29 15.73
N THR A 86 6.79 9.41 15.85
CA THR A 86 7.08 10.04 17.15
C THR A 86 5.83 10.58 17.81
N GLN A 87 4.92 11.20 17.06
CA GLN A 87 3.64 11.69 17.56
C GLN A 87 2.75 10.55 18.05
N GLU A 88 2.78 9.38 17.39
CA GLU A 88 2.02 8.20 17.81
C GLU A 88 2.56 7.59 19.10
N ILE A 89 3.88 7.55 19.27
CA ILE A 89 4.51 7.10 20.56
C ILE A 89 4.16 8.10 21.66
N ALA A 90 4.26 9.40 21.39
CA ALA A 90 3.92 10.43 22.35
C ALA A 90 2.42 10.38 22.73
N ALA A 91 1.53 10.19 21.77
CA ALA A 91 0.09 10.05 21.98
C ALA A 91 -0.24 8.79 22.80
N LEU A 92 0.39 7.63 22.48
CA LEU A 92 0.25 6.43 23.29
C LEU A 92 0.67 6.69 24.74
N LYS A 93 1.81 7.35 24.94
CA LYS A 93 2.34 7.67 26.27
C LYS A 93 1.37 8.57 27.02
N ALA A 94 0.87 9.64 26.40
CA ALA A 94 -0.01 10.62 27.01
C ALA A 94 -1.43 10.09 27.24
N HIS A 95 -2.04 9.50 26.23
CA HIS A 95 -3.47 9.22 26.19
C HIS A 95 -3.84 7.74 26.28
N GLY A 96 -2.92 6.85 25.90
CA GLY A 96 -3.17 5.39 25.88
C GLY A 96 -3.93 4.94 24.64
N VAL A 97 -4.72 3.88 24.81
CA VAL A 97 -5.49 3.25 23.74
C VAL A 97 -6.94 3.10 24.14
N GLU A 98 -7.81 2.96 23.15
CA GLU A 98 -9.21 2.50 23.30
C GLU A 98 -9.41 1.22 22.50
N GLU A 99 -10.28 0.35 22.97
CA GLU A 99 -10.76 -0.77 22.18
C GLU A 99 -11.79 -0.27 21.16
N THR A 100 -11.62 -0.68 19.91
CA THR A 100 -12.56 -0.40 18.83
C THR A 100 -12.66 -1.58 17.89
N GLU A 101 -13.66 -1.59 17.04
CA GLU A 101 -13.83 -2.63 16.01
C GLU A 101 -13.43 -2.11 14.64
N ILE A 102 -12.56 -2.87 13.95
CA ILE A 102 -12.24 -2.67 12.55
C ILE A 102 -12.54 -3.97 11.81
N LEU A 103 -13.50 -3.93 10.87
CA LEU A 103 -13.97 -5.08 10.09
C LEU A 103 -14.33 -6.32 10.94
N GLY A 104 -15.06 -6.09 12.04
CA GLY A 104 -15.51 -7.16 12.93
C GLY A 104 -14.42 -7.74 13.83
N ARG A 105 -13.27 -7.05 13.97
CA ARG A 105 -12.19 -7.46 14.86
C ARG A 105 -11.90 -6.39 15.89
N THR A 106 -11.74 -6.79 17.13
CA THR A 106 -11.33 -5.91 18.21
C THR A 106 -9.86 -5.53 18.03
N VAL A 107 -9.58 -4.23 18.01
CA VAL A 107 -8.25 -3.65 17.95
C VAL A 107 -8.07 -2.57 19.00
N LEU A 108 -6.84 -2.25 19.33
CA LEU A 108 -6.47 -1.17 20.24
C LEU A 108 -6.06 0.04 19.39
N ARG A 109 -6.84 1.11 19.39
CA ARG A 109 -6.52 2.36 18.70
C ARG A 109 -5.81 3.31 19.66
N VAL A 110 -4.69 3.89 19.24
CA VAL A 110 -3.98 4.92 20.00
C VAL A 110 -4.81 6.21 19.94
N LEU A 111 -5.21 6.69 21.11
CA LEU A 111 -6.07 7.86 21.22
C LEU A 111 -5.42 9.12 20.60
N GLY A 112 -6.21 9.84 19.80
CA GLY A 112 -5.77 11.04 19.10
C GLY A 112 -4.95 10.75 17.83
N THR A 113 -4.89 9.49 17.37
CA THR A 113 -4.19 9.10 16.14
C THR A 113 -5.01 8.09 15.34
N SER A 114 -4.55 7.79 14.12
CA SER A 114 -5.09 6.69 13.31
C SER A 114 -4.36 5.35 13.51
N ARG A 115 -3.41 5.28 14.46
CA ARG A 115 -2.64 4.07 14.74
C ARG A 115 -3.48 3.08 15.54
N PHE A 116 -3.47 1.82 15.13
CA PHE A 116 -4.08 0.73 15.87
C PHE A 116 -3.17 -0.50 15.93
N PHE A 117 -3.40 -1.36 16.91
CA PHE A 117 -2.69 -2.62 17.12
C PHE A 117 -3.71 -3.75 17.32
N PRO A 118 -3.32 -5.02 17.04
CA PRO A 118 -4.14 -6.15 17.42
C PRO A 118 -4.38 -6.18 18.95
N ALA A 119 -5.62 -6.43 19.36
CA ALA A 119 -5.92 -6.72 20.77
C ALA A 119 -5.44 -8.14 21.09
N ILE A 120 -4.19 -8.26 21.56
CA ILE A 120 -3.57 -9.56 21.89
C ILE A 120 -3.57 -9.77 23.40
N LYS A 121 -3.87 -11.00 23.81
CA LYS A 121 -3.78 -11.41 25.24
C LYS A 121 -2.35 -11.21 25.75
N GLY A 122 -2.22 -10.52 26.88
CA GLY A 122 -0.96 -10.23 27.52
C GLY A 122 -0.30 -8.92 27.12
N LEU A 123 -0.86 -8.15 26.19
CA LEU A 123 -0.40 -6.78 25.90
C LEU A 123 -0.91 -5.84 27.00
N ASP A 124 -0.04 -5.53 27.95
CA ASP A 124 -0.35 -4.58 29.05
C ASP A 124 0.09 -3.16 28.66
N VAL A 125 -0.81 -2.41 28.06
CA VAL A 125 -0.55 -1.02 27.61
C VAL A 125 -0.34 -0.07 28.80
N SER A 126 -1.02 -0.30 29.92
CA SER A 126 -0.85 0.53 31.13
C SER A 126 0.57 0.39 31.69
N ARG A 127 1.04 -0.84 31.78
CA ARG A 127 2.40 -1.13 32.19
C ARG A 127 3.43 -0.57 31.20
N LEU A 128 3.19 -0.74 29.90
CA LEU A 128 4.05 -0.17 28.86
C LEU A 128 4.20 1.34 29.01
N ARG A 129 3.10 2.05 29.20
CA ARG A 129 3.07 3.51 29.38
C ARG A 129 3.84 3.95 30.65
N ALA A 130 3.76 3.19 31.71
CA ALA A 130 4.46 3.48 32.96
C ALA A 130 5.96 3.14 32.91
N GLN A 131 6.36 2.27 31.97
CA GLN A 131 7.70 1.70 31.95
C GLN A 131 8.78 2.68 31.55
N PHE A 132 8.54 3.54 30.53
CA PHE A 132 9.58 4.39 29.95
C PHE A 132 9.16 5.85 29.80
N GLU A 133 10.12 6.73 29.80
CA GLU A 133 9.97 8.11 29.35
C GLU A 133 10.39 8.25 27.89
N PHE A 134 9.68 9.06 27.13
CA PHE A 134 9.89 9.25 25.69
C PHE A 134 10.51 10.61 25.41
N TYR A 135 11.57 10.64 24.61
CA TYR A 135 12.29 11.84 24.21
C TYR A 135 12.39 11.91 22.68
N GLU A 136 11.93 13.01 22.13
CA GLU A 136 12.04 13.27 20.70
C GLU A 136 13.12 14.32 20.46
N LEU A 137 14.18 13.97 19.75
CA LEU A 137 15.30 14.85 19.42
C LEU A 137 15.23 15.39 17.97
N GLY A 138 14.36 14.84 17.14
CA GLY A 138 14.28 15.17 15.71
C GLY A 138 15.44 14.57 14.91
N LYS A 139 16.01 15.36 14.00
CA LYS A 139 17.03 14.87 13.06
C LYS A 139 18.42 14.79 13.71
N PHE A 140 19.32 13.98 13.14
CA PHE A 140 20.74 13.93 13.50
C PHE A 140 21.53 15.22 13.20
N SER A 141 20.87 16.28 12.80
CA SER A 141 21.44 17.60 12.51
C SER A 141 20.80 18.69 13.39
N GLY A 142 21.42 19.85 13.46
CA GLY A 142 20.86 21.01 14.17
C GLY A 142 20.67 20.79 15.66
N ALA A 143 19.44 20.95 16.16
CA ALA A 143 19.10 20.84 17.56
C ALA A 143 19.21 19.40 18.10
N GLY A 144 18.80 18.40 17.28
CA GLY A 144 18.88 17.00 17.68
C GLY A 144 20.33 16.50 17.86
N ALA A 145 21.23 16.92 16.96
CA ALA A 145 22.65 16.60 17.09
C ALA A 145 23.25 17.15 18.38
N LYS A 146 22.89 18.39 18.76
CA LYS A 146 23.38 19.01 20.01
C LYS A 146 22.72 18.42 21.26
N GLY A 147 21.49 17.91 21.15
CA GLY A 147 20.70 17.38 22.26
C GLY A 147 21.09 15.98 22.70
N LEU A 148 21.60 15.11 21.81
CA LEU A 148 21.82 13.71 22.12
C LEU A 148 22.82 13.48 23.24
N ALA A 149 24.03 14.03 23.14
CA ALA A 149 25.08 13.86 24.16
C ALA A 149 24.63 14.47 25.50
N GLN A 150 24.03 15.65 25.45
CA GLN A 150 23.51 16.32 26.66
C GLN A 150 22.42 15.48 27.33
N LEU A 151 21.47 14.95 26.55
CA LEU A 151 20.40 14.12 27.08
C LEU A 151 20.96 12.86 27.72
N LEU A 152 21.82 12.11 27.01
CA LEU A 152 22.46 10.88 27.56
C LEU A 152 23.22 11.12 28.87
N ALA A 153 23.87 12.29 29.00
CA ALA A 153 24.59 12.67 30.20
C ALA A 153 23.69 13.07 31.39
N THR A 154 22.46 13.56 31.09
CA THR A 154 21.56 14.12 32.13
C THR A 154 20.36 13.22 32.45
N LEU A 155 20.15 12.13 31.71
CA LEU A 155 19.06 11.19 31.99
C LEU A 155 19.16 10.66 33.44
N PRO A 156 18.06 10.71 34.21
CA PRO A 156 18.03 10.19 35.56
C PRO A 156 18.39 8.69 35.57
N VAL A 157 19.16 8.25 36.55
CA VAL A 157 19.40 6.84 36.78
C VAL A 157 18.16 6.26 37.45
N PRO A 158 17.60 5.12 36.98
CA PRO A 158 16.43 4.53 37.60
C PRO A 158 16.69 4.16 39.05
N ALA A 159 15.89 4.71 39.97
CA ALA A 159 16.00 4.44 41.41
C ALA A 159 15.42 3.07 41.81
N THR A 160 14.63 2.46 40.95
CA THR A 160 13.91 1.21 41.24
C THR A 160 14.41 0.07 40.33
N GLN A 161 14.46 -1.14 40.92
CA GLN A 161 14.73 -2.35 40.14
C GLN A 161 13.72 -2.52 39.02
N ALA A 162 14.16 -3.06 37.89
CA ALA A 162 13.28 -3.36 36.78
C ALA A 162 12.15 -4.34 37.20
N SER A 163 10.96 -4.09 36.72
CA SER A 163 9.82 -5.00 36.91
C SER A 163 10.07 -6.35 36.23
N GLU A 164 9.26 -7.35 36.53
CA GLU A 164 9.34 -8.66 35.89
C GLU A 164 9.15 -8.56 34.37
N ARG A 165 9.85 -9.41 33.61
CA ARG A 165 9.71 -9.49 32.15
C ARG A 165 8.33 -9.97 31.77
N LEU A 166 7.65 -9.25 30.88
CA LEU A 166 6.37 -9.66 30.32
C LEU A 166 6.56 -10.11 28.88
N ARG A 167 6.34 -11.39 28.63
CA ARG A 167 6.34 -11.93 27.29
C ARG A 167 4.95 -11.80 26.67
N VAL A 168 4.85 -11.13 25.55
CA VAL A 168 3.67 -11.05 24.71
C VAL A 168 3.93 -11.92 23.48
N ASP A 169 3.17 -13.00 23.33
CA ASP A 169 3.31 -13.87 22.19
C ASP A 169 2.41 -13.35 21.06
N ILE A 170 3.06 -12.80 20.04
CA ILE A 170 2.37 -12.48 18.79
C ILE A 170 2.18 -13.82 18.07
N PRO A 171 0.95 -14.30 17.90
CA PRO A 171 0.74 -15.55 17.18
C PRO A 171 1.31 -15.41 15.77
N PRO A 172 2.19 -16.32 15.33
CA PRO A 172 2.56 -16.35 13.91
C PRO A 172 1.27 -16.63 13.13
N PRO A 173 1.08 -15.99 11.98
CA PRO A 173 0.06 -16.47 11.04
C PRO A 173 0.42 -17.93 10.75
N LEU A 174 -0.51 -18.82 11.05
CA LEU A 174 -0.31 -20.25 10.85
C LEU A 174 -0.20 -20.51 9.33
N PRO A 175 0.89 -21.12 8.85
CA PRO A 175 1.01 -21.47 7.44
C PRO A 175 -0.13 -22.34 6.93
N ASP A 176 -0.74 -23.13 7.83
CA ASP A 176 -1.82 -24.04 7.53
C ASP A 176 -3.21 -23.37 7.40
N ASP A 177 -3.33 -22.09 7.80
CA ASP A 177 -4.56 -21.31 7.65
C ASP A 177 -4.65 -20.60 6.28
N TYR A 178 -3.67 -20.79 5.40
CA TYR A 178 -3.73 -20.27 4.04
C TYR A 178 -4.64 -21.13 3.17
N SER A 179 -5.90 -20.81 3.11
CA SER A 179 -6.71 -21.21 1.97
C SER A 179 -6.46 -20.25 0.80
N PHE A 180 -5.36 -20.44 0.07
CA PHE A 180 -5.18 -19.74 -1.19
C PHE A 180 -5.92 -20.45 -2.30
N LEU A 181 -6.49 -19.69 -3.22
CA LEU A 181 -7.11 -20.22 -4.43
C LEU A 181 -6.05 -20.37 -5.52
N PRO A 182 -6.13 -21.41 -6.38
CA PRO A 182 -5.21 -21.56 -7.50
C PRO A 182 -5.27 -20.36 -8.43
N SER A 183 -4.12 -19.81 -8.79
CA SER A 183 -3.98 -18.72 -9.75
C SER A 183 -2.58 -18.71 -10.35
N ASP A 184 -2.43 -18.12 -11.53
CA ASP A 184 -1.11 -17.72 -12.01
C ASP A 184 -0.62 -16.54 -11.17
N VAL A 185 0.62 -16.60 -10.73
CA VAL A 185 1.24 -15.57 -9.86
C VAL A 185 1.34 -14.20 -10.55
N ALA A 186 1.39 -14.18 -11.88
CA ALA A 186 1.63 -12.97 -12.68
C ALA A 186 0.41 -12.43 -13.45
N ALA A 187 -0.78 -12.99 -13.24
CA ALA A 187 -1.97 -12.68 -14.06
C ALA A 187 -3.00 -11.77 -13.39
N HIS A 188 -2.57 -10.84 -12.52
CA HIS A 188 -3.49 -10.02 -11.73
C HIS A 188 -3.60 -8.60 -12.26
N GLN A 189 -4.80 -8.25 -12.73
CA GLN A 189 -5.18 -6.89 -13.09
C GLN A 189 -6.32 -6.41 -12.20
N VAL A 190 -6.21 -5.17 -11.72
CA VAL A 190 -7.24 -4.48 -10.93
C VAL A 190 -7.56 -3.15 -11.59
N ILE A 191 -8.83 -2.92 -11.93
CA ILE A 191 -9.30 -1.68 -12.52
C ILE A 191 -10.46 -1.20 -11.68
N ARG A 192 -10.29 -0.07 -10.95
CA ARG A 192 -11.32 0.53 -10.10
C ARG A 192 -11.38 2.04 -10.29
N LYS A 193 -12.44 2.67 -9.77
CA LYS A 193 -12.59 4.12 -9.83
C LYS A 193 -11.56 4.80 -8.96
N SER A 194 -11.45 4.39 -7.69
CA SER A 194 -10.62 5.06 -6.69
C SER A 194 -9.37 4.28 -6.31
N ALA A 195 -8.44 4.95 -5.65
CA ALA A 195 -7.22 4.34 -5.14
C ALA A 195 -7.52 3.36 -4.00
N LEU A 196 -8.47 3.69 -3.13
CA LEU A 196 -8.87 2.85 -2.01
C LEU A 196 -9.55 1.57 -2.49
N ASP A 197 -10.47 1.66 -3.48
CA ASP A 197 -11.10 0.47 -4.07
C ASP A 197 -10.08 -0.47 -4.70
N CYS A 198 -9.06 0.09 -5.37
CA CYS A 198 -7.95 -0.70 -5.91
C CYS A 198 -7.17 -1.41 -4.80
N TRP A 199 -6.86 -0.70 -3.71
CA TRP A 199 -6.14 -1.26 -2.57
C TRP A 199 -6.94 -2.39 -1.90
N GLU A 200 -8.24 -2.21 -1.69
CA GLU A 200 -9.12 -3.24 -1.13
C GLU A 200 -9.11 -4.52 -1.97
N GLU A 201 -9.26 -4.38 -3.30
CA GLU A 201 -9.23 -5.55 -4.19
C GLU A 201 -7.86 -6.24 -4.20
N LEU A 202 -6.77 -5.46 -4.15
CA LEU A 202 -5.42 -6.02 -4.06
C LEU A 202 -5.21 -6.80 -2.75
N MET A 203 -5.74 -6.29 -1.63
CA MET A 203 -5.68 -6.98 -0.33
C MET A 203 -6.33 -8.37 -0.44
N VAL A 204 -7.53 -8.42 -1.02
CA VAL A 204 -8.28 -9.66 -1.24
C VAL A 204 -7.53 -10.60 -2.19
N ARG A 205 -7.05 -10.09 -3.32
CA ARG A 205 -6.34 -10.90 -4.31
C ARG A 205 -5.03 -11.47 -3.75
N THR A 206 -4.26 -10.66 -3.03
CA THR A 206 -3.00 -11.12 -2.47
C THR A 206 -3.22 -12.13 -1.33
N ALA A 207 -4.25 -11.94 -0.51
CA ALA A 207 -4.60 -12.92 0.53
C ALA A 207 -5.08 -14.26 -0.06
N ARG A 208 -5.81 -14.24 -1.19
CA ARG A 208 -6.36 -15.45 -1.83
C ARG A 208 -5.40 -16.17 -2.76
N PHE A 209 -4.59 -15.42 -3.49
CA PHE A 209 -3.80 -15.92 -4.61
C PHE A 209 -2.29 -15.71 -4.44
N GLY A 210 -1.87 -15.02 -3.37
CA GLY A 210 -0.45 -14.76 -3.12
C GLY A 210 0.34 -16.04 -2.90
N HIS A 211 1.43 -16.19 -3.63
CA HIS A 211 2.34 -17.33 -3.50
C HIS A 211 3.29 -17.09 -2.32
N PRO A 212 3.46 -18.06 -1.42
CA PRO A 212 4.39 -17.95 -0.32
C PRO A 212 5.84 -17.99 -0.83
N VAL A 213 6.61 -16.96 -0.49
CA VAL A 213 8.04 -16.86 -0.80
C VAL A 213 8.82 -16.46 0.45
N THR A 214 10.07 -16.88 0.53
CA THR A 214 10.99 -16.44 1.60
C THR A 214 12.04 -15.52 1.01
N LEU A 215 11.96 -14.25 1.37
CA LEU A 215 12.94 -13.24 0.98
C LEU A 215 13.97 -13.04 2.10
N ALA A 216 15.06 -12.31 1.81
CA ALA A 216 16.09 -11.99 2.82
C ALA A 216 15.54 -11.30 4.07
N ASN A 217 14.43 -10.56 3.94
CA ASN A 217 13.77 -9.86 5.04
C ASN A 217 12.55 -10.63 5.61
N GLY A 218 12.38 -11.89 5.25
CA GLY A 218 11.38 -12.80 5.80
C GLY A 218 10.29 -13.23 4.80
N PRO A 219 9.28 -13.98 5.29
CA PRO A 219 8.23 -14.55 4.44
C PRO A 219 7.35 -13.46 3.84
N ARG A 220 6.81 -13.75 2.65
CA ARG A 220 5.83 -12.94 1.93
C ARG A 220 4.80 -13.82 1.26
N LEU A 221 3.58 -13.31 1.14
CA LEU A 221 2.64 -13.72 0.11
C LEU A 221 2.80 -12.74 -1.04
N GLU A 222 3.17 -13.23 -2.21
CA GLU A 222 3.60 -12.41 -3.33
C GLU A 222 2.76 -12.64 -4.58
N LEU A 223 2.43 -11.56 -5.28
CA LEU A 223 1.95 -11.54 -6.66
C LEU A 223 2.97 -10.81 -7.53
N LEU A 224 3.23 -11.31 -8.73
CA LEU A 224 4.16 -10.70 -9.67
C LEU A 224 3.43 -9.88 -10.74
N ASN A 225 4.05 -8.79 -11.16
CA ASN A 225 3.59 -7.96 -12.29
C ASN A 225 2.11 -7.57 -12.19
N THR A 226 1.64 -7.25 -10.98
CA THR A 226 0.26 -6.75 -10.81
C THR A 226 0.10 -5.43 -11.55
N HIS A 227 -0.98 -5.33 -12.33
CA HIS A 227 -1.33 -4.13 -13.07
C HIS A 227 -2.59 -3.52 -12.48
N VAL A 228 -2.49 -2.30 -11.99
CA VAL A 228 -3.60 -1.56 -11.37
C VAL A 228 -3.90 -0.31 -12.17
N VAL A 229 -5.19 -0.03 -12.43
CA VAL A 229 -5.66 1.21 -13.03
C VAL A 229 -6.65 1.88 -12.10
N VAL A 230 -6.27 3.07 -11.61
CA VAL A 230 -7.17 4.00 -10.93
C VAL A 230 -7.79 4.89 -12.01
N LYS A 231 -9.09 4.71 -12.30
CA LYS A 231 -9.77 5.42 -13.41
C LYS A 231 -9.93 6.92 -13.13
N GLU A 232 -10.21 7.24 -11.88
CA GLU A 232 -10.50 8.61 -11.41
C GLU A 232 -9.57 8.95 -10.25
N PRO A 233 -8.28 9.25 -10.53
CA PRO A 233 -7.34 9.64 -9.49
C PRO A 233 -7.82 10.90 -8.77
N GLY A 234 -8.12 10.78 -7.50
CA GLY A 234 -8.65 11.83 -6.64
C GLY A 234 -8.75 11.30 -5.22
N GLU A 235 -9.11 12.17 -4.28
CA GLU A 235 -9.17 11.84 -2.86
C GLU A 235 -10.32 10.87 -2.57
N ASP A 236 -10.02 9.84 -1.78
CA ASP A 236 -11.04 9.00 -1.17
C ASP A 236 -11.61 9.70 0.07
N PRO A 237 -12.88 9.43 0.46
CA PRO A 237 -13.46 10.03 1.67
C PRO A 237 -12.63 9.74 2.91
N PRO A 238 -12.36 10.75 3.77
CA PRO A 238 -11.54 10.58 4.97
C PRO A 238 -12.03 9.45 5.89
N GLU A 239 -13.34 9.33 6.09
CA GLU A 239 -13.95 8.26 6.89
C GLU A 239 -13.75 6.86 6.30
N ALA A 240 -13.67 6.73 4.98
CA ALA A 240 -13.36 5.46 4.33
C ALA A 240 -11.87 5.10 4.50
N LEU A 241 -10.99 6.07 4.43
CA LEU A 241 -9.55 5.89 4.67
C LEU A 241 -9.28 5.53 6.15
N GLU A 242 -9.92 6.23 7.08
CA GLU A 242 -9.76 6.02 8.53
C GLU A 242 -10.21 4.62 8.95
N ARG A 243 -11.23 4.05 8.31
CA ARG A 243 -11.68 2.67 8.52
C ARG A 243 -10.53 1.67 8.42
N TYR A 244 -9.56 1.94 7.58
CA TYR A 244 -8.38 1.11 7.37
C TYR A 244 -7.11 1.68 8.00
N GLY A 245 -7.23 2.72 8.84
CA GLY A 245 -6.12 3.35 9.53
C GLY A 245 -5.24 4.22 8.64
N PHE A 246 -5.77 4.73 7.53
CA PHE A 246 -5.12 5.77 6.74
C PHE A 246 -5.62 7.15 7.14
N SER A 247 -4.72 8.14 7.16
CA SER A 247 -5.05 9.54 7.42
C SER A 247 -4.86 10.35 6.15
N ILE A 248 -5.85 11.14 5.77
CA ILE A 248 -5.77 12.01 4.59
C ILE A 248 -4.63 13.03 4.74
N ASP A 249 -4.42 13.59 5.91
CA ASP A 249 -3.34 14.56 6.17
C ASP A 249 -1.96 13.95 5.94
N ARG A 250 -1.77 12.68 6.31
CA ARG A 250 -0.53 11.95 6.04
C ARG A 250 -0.32 11.70 4.55
N LEU A 251 -1.39 11.37 3.85
CA LEU A 251 -1.33 11.16 2.41
C LEU A 251 -0.96 12.46 1.69
N HIS A 252 -1.50 13.60 2.11
CA HIS A 252 -1.13 14.93 1.60
C HIS A 252 0.33 15.31 1.94
N ALA A 253 0.77 15.05 3.16
CA ALA A 253 2.17 15.27 3.54
C ALA A 253 3.12 14.43 2.66
N TYR A 254 2.73 13.18 2.37
CA TYR A 254 3.51 12.32 1.48
C TYR A 254 3.52 12.82 0.03
N GLN A 255 2.39 13.31 -0.50
CA GLN A 255 2.34 13.95 -1.82
C GLN A 255 3.34 15.11 -1.92
N SER A 256 3.39 15.95 -0.89
CA SER A 256 4.35 17.06 -0.82
C SER A 256 5.80 16.56 -0.81
N ALA A 257 6.10 15.54 -0.02
CA ALA A 257 7.42 14.94 0.06
C ALA A 257 7.88 14.30 -1.25
N MET A 258 6.95 13.76 -2.06
CA MET A 258 7.24 13.22 -3.39
C MET A 258 7.68 14.27 -4.42
N LEU A 259 7.43 15.54 -4.14
CA LEU A 259 7.82 16.68 -4.99
C LEU A 259 8.99 17.48 -4.41
N GLU A 260 9.48 17.14 -3.20
CA GLU A 260 10.59 17.84 -2.56
C GLU A 260 11.94 17.43 -3.17
N ALA A 261 12.65 18.40 -3.74
CA ALA A 261 13.93 18.16 -4.42
C ALA A 261 15.09 17.94 -3.45
N ALA A 262 15.00 18.52 -2.24
CA ALA A 262 16.06 18.45 -1.25
C ALA A 262 16.25 17.02 -0.74
N LEU A 263 17.50 16.59 -0.61
CA LEU A 263 17.86 15.33 0.02
C LEU A 263 18.38 15.62 1.43
N PRO A 264 17.67 15.16 2.47
CA PRO A 264 18.19 15.24 3.83
C PRO A 264 19.50 14.48 3.99
N SER A 265 20.41 15.01 4.81
CA SER A 265 21.80 14.51 4.94
C SER A 265 21.90 13.09 5.53
N ASP A 266 20.87 12.64 6.21
CA ASP A 266 20.80 11.36 6.92
C ASP A 266 20.05 10.27 6.13
N ILE A 267 19.62 10.58 4.87
CA ILE A 267 18.92 9.65 4.00
C ILE A 267 19.69 9.47 2.69
N SER A 268 19.67 8.24 2.17
CA SER A 268 20.37 7.92 0.91
C SER A 268 19.61 8.35 -0.34
N TYR A 269 18.29 8.42 -0.29
CA TYR A 269 17.45 8.92 -1.37
C TYR A 269 16.04 9.28 -0.87
N THR A 270 15.37 10.18 -1.60
CA THR A 270 13.92 10.35 -1.61
C THR A 270 13.42 10.25 -3.05
N TYR A 271 12.14 9.94 -3.25
CA TYR A 271 11.58 9.96 -4.60
C TYR A 271 11.60 11.38 -5.17
N GLY A 272 11.26 12.38 -4.36
CA GLY A 272 11.31 13.78 -4.78
C GLY A 272 12.71 14.22 -5.24
N ASN A 273 13.75 13.85 -4.49
CA ASN A 273 15.14 14.12 -4.91
C ASN A 273 15.49 13.39 -6.21
N ARG A 274 15.15 12.10 -6.34
CA ARG A 274 15.39 11.34 -7.57
C ARG A 274 14.67 11.92 -8.79
N LEU A 275 13.53 12.56 -8.58
CA LEU A 275 12.75 13.22 -9.64
C LEU A 275 13.27 14.61 -10.00
N ARG A 276 13.73 15.38 -9.01
CA ARG A 276 13.90 16.83 -9.14
C ARG A 276 15.29 17.36 -8.78
N GLY A 277 16.13 16.57 -8.15
CA GLY A 277 17.42 17.02 -7.65
C GLY A 277 18.58 16.04 -7.91
N TYR A 278 18.30 14.89 -8.49
CA TYR A 278 19.30 13.86 -8.71
C TYR A 278 19.93 13.96 -10.11
N PHE A 279 21.24 13.78 -10.16
CA PHE A 279 21.96 13.59 -11.41
C PHE A 279 22.90 12.39 -11.27
N PRO A 280 22.92 11.46 -12.23
CA PRO A 280 23.80 10.30 -12.22
C PRO A 280 25.26 10.70 -11.98
N GLN A 281 25.97 9.93 -11.16
CA GLN A 281 27.40 10.15 -10.83
C GLN A 281 27.69 11.46 -10.08
N GLY A 282 26.71 12.09 -9.44
CA GLY A 282 26.92 13.26 -8.58
C GLY A 282 27.34 14.53 -9.30
N LYS A 283 27.11 14.64 -10.61
CA LYS A 283 27.53 15.77 -11.46
C LYS A 283 26.48 16.88 -11.55
N GLY A 284 25.92 17.33 -10.44
CA GLY A 284 24.95 18.43 -10.41
C GLY A 284 23.55 17.96 -10.01
N SER A 285 22.53 18.76 -10.32
CA SER A 285 21.13 18.43 -10.10
C SER A 285 20.34 18.59 -11.40
N TYR A 286 19.33 17.76 -11.58
CA TYR A 286 18.49 17.77 -12.77
C TYR A 286 17.03 17.52 -12.39
N ASP A 287 16.15 18.46 -12.76
CA ASP A 287 14.70 18.33 -12.58
C ASP A 287 14.09 17.61 -13.78
N THR A 288 13.84 16.31 -13.65
CA THR A 288 13.27 15.51 -14.71
C THR A 288 11.79 15.81 -14.94
N LEU A 289 11.05 16.25 -13.93
CA LEU A 289 9.64 16.64 -14.09
C LEU A 289 9.52 17.92 -14.90
N ALA A 290 10.40 18.91 -14.66
CA ALA A 290 10.45 20.12 -15.47
C ALA A 290 10.74 19.78 -16.94
N SER A 291 11.64 18.84 -17.20
CA SER A 291 11.98 18.40 -18.56
C SER A 291 10.84 17.64 -19.24
N VAL A 292 10.07 16.84 -18.50
CA VAL A 292 8.87 16.18 -19.00
C VAL A 292 7.79 17.19 -19.36
N ILE A 293 7.55 18.19 -18.49
CA ILE A 293 6.60 19.28 -18.74
C ILE A 293 6.95 20.01 -20.03
N GLU A 294 8.21 20.41 -20.19
CA GLU A 294 8.67 21.12 -21.39
C GLU A 294 8.54 20.24 -22.65
N ARG A 295 8.89 18.95 -22.55
CA ARG A 295 8.73 17.99 -23.65
C ARG A 295 7.29 17.87 -24.11
N LEU A 296 6.36 17.70 -23.17
CA LEU A 296 4.92 17.56 -23.49
C LEU A 296 4.29 18.88 -23.93
N ARG A 297 4.84 20.03 -23.51
CA ARG A 297 4.43 21.35 -24.01
C ARG A 297 4.81 21.55 -25.47
N LEU A 298 6.03 21.13 -25.85
CA LEU A 298 6.51 21.21 -27.24
C LEU A 298 5.87 20.17 -28.17
N ASP A 299 5.60 18.98 -27.66
CA ASP A 299 5.01 17.87 -28.40
C ASP A 299 4.05 17.08 -27.50
N PRO A 300 2.76 17.46 -27.48
CA PRO A 300 1.76 16.81 -26.63
C PRO A 300 1.58 15.30 -26.90
N GLU A 301 1.84 14.85 -28.14
CA GLU A 301 1.76 13.45 -28.52
C GLU A 301 3.06 12.67 -28.27
N SER A 302 4.05 13.30 -27.65
CA SER A 302 5.34 12.70 -27.38
C SER A 302 5.23 11.43 -26.53
N ARG A 303 5.88 10.36 -26.99
CA ARG A 303 6.08 9.13 -26.22
C ARG A 303 7.36 9.15 -25.37
N ARG A 304 7.97 10.34 -25.25
CA ARG A 304 9.23 10.57 -24.51
C ARG A 304 9.00 11.27 -23.17
N GLY A 305 7.74 11.36 -22.69
CA GLY A 305 7.41 11.79 -21.35
C GLY A 305 7.78 10.70 -20.33
N TYR A 306 9.06 10.46 -20.15
CA TYR A 306 9.62 9.36 -19.41
C TYR A 306 10.61 9.82 -18.35
N VAL A 307 10.54 9.21 -17.16
CA VAL A 307 11.48 9.42 -16.06
C VAL A 307 11.96 8.06 -15.56
N SER A 308 13.27 7.92 -15.35
CA SER A 308 13.85 6.83 -14.58
C SER A 308 14.34 7.36 -13.24
N LEU A 309 13.89 6.75 -12.16
CA LEU A 309 14.39 7.01 -10.80
C LEU A 309 15.57 6.09 -10.47
N TRP A 310 15.71 5.00 -11.23
CA TRP A 310 16.82 4.06 -11.09
C TRP A 310 18.03 4.48 -11.90
N ASP A 311 19.16 4.48 -11.21
CA ASP A 311 20.48 4.58 -11.81
C ASP A 311 21.12 3.19 -11.74
N SER A 312 21.09 2.45 -12.86
CA SER A 312 21.56 1.06 -12.89
C SER A 312 23.04 0.93 -12.56
N ALA A 313 23.84 1.96 -12.81
CA ALA A 313 25.25 1.96 -12.46
C ALA A 313 25.49 2.15 -10.95
N TYR A 314 24.54 2.80 -10.26
CA TYR A 314 24.65 3.13 -8.85
C TYR A 314 23.83 2.20 -7.95
N ASP A 315 22.62 1.85 -8.38
CA ASP A 315 21.64 1.13 -7.56
C ASP A 315 21.76 -0.40 -7.69
N LEU A 316 22.34 -0.92 -8.80
CA LEU A 316 22.46 -2.36 -9.04
C LEU A 316 23.73 -3.02 -8.44
N PRO A 317 24.90 -2.36 -8.34
CA PRO A 317 26.10 -3.04 -7.85
C PRO A 317 25.99 -3.61 -6.45
N VAL A 318 26.33 -4.89 -6.31
CA VAL A 318 26.23 -5.71 -5.06
C VAL A 318 27.42 -5.46 -4.11
N THR A 319 28.12 -4.35 -4.20
CA THR A 319 29.27 -4.08 -3.34
C THR A 319 28.82 -3.44 -2.04
N ASP A 320 29.13 -4.06 -0.90
CA ASP A 320 29.27 -3.54 0.48
C ASP A 320 28.33 -2.43 0.96
N ARG A 321 27.27 -2.13 0.22
CA ARG A 321 26.24 -1.17 0.62
C ARG A 321 25.14 -1.91 1.37
N PRO A 322 24.72 -1.41 2.55
CA PRO A 322 23.52 -1.92 3.20
C PRO A 322 22.35 -1.87 2.20
N ALA A 323 21.51 -2.89 2.20
CA ALA A 323 20.33 -2.99 1.34
C ALA A 323 19.31 -1.84 1.50
N ALA A 324 19.54 -0.92 2.41
CA ALA A 324 18.77 0.28 2.67
C ALA A 324 19.24 1.41 1.76
N GLY A 325 18.46 1.79 0.77
CA GLY A 325 18.76 3.00 0.00
C GLY A 325 18.52 2.92 -1.50
N VAL A 326 17.85 1.88 -1.98
CA VAL A 326 17.53 1.73 -3.41
C VAL A 326 16.04 2.01 -3.64
N PRO A 327 15.67 2.89 -4.59
CA PRO A 327 14.29 3.24 -4.87
C PRO A 327 13.43 2.00 -5.21
N CYS A 328 12.20 1.94 -4.68
CA CYS A 328 11.22 0.96 -5.11
C CYS A 328 10.48 1.43 -6.37
N LEU A 329 10.22 2.72 -6.51
CA LEU A 329 9.70 3.34 -7.72
C LEU A 329 10.83 3.41 -8.76
N VAL A 330 10.59 2.81 -9.92
CA VAL A 330 11.61 2.64 -10.97
C VAL A 330 11.42 3.64 -12.11
N THR A 331 10.19 3.69 -12.65
CA THR A 331 9.90 4.51 -13.83
C THR A 331 8.55 5.20 -13.75
N LEU A 332 8.46 6.34 -14.42
CA LEU A 332 7.22 7.07 -14.70
C LEU A 332 7.09 7.32 -16.19
N PHE A 333 5.90 7.12 -16.75
CA PHE A 333 5.55 7.49 -18.12
C PHE A 333 4.34 8.41 -18.10
N PHE A 334 4.48 9.59 -18.68
CA PHE A 334 3.41 10.56 -18.86
C PHE A 334 2.96 10.57 -20.32
N ARG A 335 1.67 10.56 -20.54
CA ARG A 335 1.09 10.62 -21.88
C ARG A 335 -0.25 11.34 -21.88
N LEU A 336 -0.51 12.09 -22.94
CA LEU A 336 -1.85 12.56 -23.25
C LEU A 336 -2.67 11.43 -23.88
N SER A 337 -3.88 11.24 -23.37
CA SER A 337 -4.87 10.33 -23.93
C SER A 337 -6.25 10.93 -23.74
N ALA A 338 -7.03 11.02 -24.81
CA ALA A 338 -8.36 11.64 -24.81
C ALA A 338 -8.40 13.03 -24.14
N GLY A 339 -7.39 13.86 -24.38
CA GLY A 339 -7.27 15.22 -23.82
C GLY A 339 -6.90 15.27 -22.32
N ARG A 340 -6.54 14.17 -21.69
CA ARG A 340 -6.20 14.06 -20.27
C ARG A 340 -4.77 13.55 -20.10
N LEU A 341 -4.08 14.01 -19.06
CA LEU A 341 -2.74 13.51 -18.73
C LEU A 341 -2.84 12.20 -17.96
N THR A 342 -2.38 11.10 -18.56
CA THR A 342 -2.23 9.79 -17.91
C THR A 342 -0.84 9.64 -17.33
N LEU A 343 -0.73 8.85 -16.26
CA LEU A 343 0.54 8.45 -15.66
C LEU A 343 0.60 6.94 -15.51
N THR A 344 1.71 6.33 -15.94
CA THR A 344 2.03 4.93 -15.62
C THR A 344 3.30 4.89 -14.78
N ALA A 345 3.25 4.21 -13.65
CA ALA A 345 4.36 4.03 -12.73
C ALA A 345 4.73 2.56 -12.57
N THR A 346 6.03 2.25 -12.50
CA THR A 346 6.53 0.90 -12.26
C THR A 346 7.31 0.83 -10.96
N TYR A 347 6.94 -0.11 -10.10
CA TYR A 347 7.64 -0.44 -8.86
C TYR A 347 8.31 -1.81 -8.96
N ARG A 348 9.59 -1.93 -8.54
CA ARG A 348 10.28 -3.22 -8.45
C ARG A 348 9.79 -4.07 -7.30
N SER A 349 9.39 -3.44 -6.19
CA SER A 349 8.79 -4.08 -5.02
C SER A 349 7.80 -3.15 -4.35
N HIS A 350 6.69 -3.70 -3.86
CA HIS A 350 5.61 -2.92 -3.25
C HIS A 350 5.04 -3.64 -2.03
N ASN A 351 5.12 -3.00 -0.88
CA ASN A 351 4.46 -3.47 0.34
C ASN A 351 2.99 -3.01 0.31
N LEU A 352 2.08 -3.97 0.21
CA LEU A 352 0.66 -3.67 0.06
C LEU A 352 0.03 -3.12 1.35
N LEU A 353 0.45 -3.64 2.52
CA LEU A 353 -0.19 -3.28 3.79
C LEU A 353 0.06 -1.84 4.24
N THR A 354 1.25 -1.31 3.93
CA THR A 354 1.71 -0.05 4.54
C THR A 354 2.10 1.03 3.54
N ALA A 355 2.55 0.66 2.34
CA ALA A 355 3.14 1.61 1.41
C ALA A 355 2.34 1.82 0.12
N TRP A 356 1.60 0.82 -0.34
CA TRP A 356 1.00 0.88 -1.67
C TRP A 356 0.04 2.07 -1.84
N LEU A 357 -0.93 2.23 -0.93
CA LEU A 357 -1.91 3.31 -1.02
C LEU A 357 -1.23 4.68 -0.89
N GLN A 358 -0.29 4.81 0.04
CA GLN A 358 0.49 6.03 0.23
C GLN A 358 1.29 6.40 -1.03
N ASN A 359 1.92 5.40 -1.66
CA ASN A 359 2.65 5.61 -2.92
C ASN A 359 1.73 6.03 -4.06
N VAL A 360 0.52 5.46 -4.16
CA VAL A 360 -0.47 5.84 -5.16
C VAL A 360 -0.90 7.30 -4.97
N TYR A 361 -1.16 7.71 -3.73
CA TYR A 361 -1.44 9.13 -3.44
C TYR A 361 -0.26 10.04 -3.83
N GLY A 362 0.97 9.62 -3.54
CA GLY A 362 2.16 10.33 -3.99
C GLY A 362 2.23 10.48 -5.51
N LEU A 363 1.91 9.41 -6.26
CA LEU A 363 1.83 9.45 -7.73
C LEU A 363 0.71 10.37 -8.23
N MET A 364 -0.44 10.40 -7.55
CA MET A 364 -1.53 11.33 -7.85
C MET A 364 -1.07 12.79 -7.69
N GLY A 365 -0.27 13.09 -6.65
CA GLY A 365 0.35 14.40 -6.46
C GLY A 365 1.32 14.77 -7.59
N ILE A 366 2.17 13.84 -8.03
CA ILE A 366 3.07 14.04 -9.17
C ILE A 366 2.27 14.25 -10.46
N GLN A 367 1.25 13.44 -10.72
CA GLN A 367 0.41 13.57 -11.91
C GLN A 367 -0.32 14.92 -11.93
N ALA A 368 -0.91 15.32 -10.82
CA ALA A 368 -1.59 16.62 -10.68
C ALA A 368 -0.61 17.79 -10.88
N TYR A 369 0.62 17.69 -10.34
CA TYR A 369 1.66 18.69 -10.55
C TYR A 369 1.98 18.87 -12.03
N VAL A 370 2.24 17.79 -12.74
CA VAL A 370 2.57 17.87 -14.19
C VAL A 370 1.35 18.36 -14.99
N ALA A 371 0.15 17.84 -14.69
CA ALA A 371 -1.09 18.23 -15.37
C ALA A 371 -1.39 19.73 -15.22
N SER A 372 -1.24 20.29 -14.00
CA SER A 372 -1.46 21.70 -13.74
C SER A 372 -0.50 22.61 -14.53
N HIS A 373 0.77 22.23 -14.65
CA HIS A 373 1.76 22.99 -15.44
C HIS A 373 1.49 22.94 -16.95
N LEU A 374 0.77 21.93 -17.42
CA LEU A 374 0.36 21.78 -18.81
C LEU A 374 -1.04 22.37 -19.09
N GLY A 375 -1.80 22.76 -18.07
CA GLY A 375 -3.19 23.19 -18.19
C GLY A 375 -4.13 22.06 -18.63
N LEU A 376 -3.84 20.81 -18.22
CA LEU A 376 -4.57 19.61 -18.63
C LEU A 376 -5.33 18.99 -17.45
N PRO A 377 -6.48 18.38 -17.70
CA PRO A 377 -7.15 17.56 -16.70
C PRO A 377 -6.36 16.26 -16.45
N VAL A 378 -6.45 15.75 -15.23
CA VAL A 378 -5.85 14.47 -14.82
C VAL A 378 -6.64 13.32 -15.45
N GLY A 379 -5.94 12.38 -16.05
CA GLY A 379 -6.47 11.13 -16.59
C GLY A 379 -6.22 9.93 -15.67
N PRO A 380 -6.47 8.69 -16.11
CA PRO A 380 -6.21 7.49 -15.33
C PRO A 380 -4.74 7.37 -14.89
N LEU A 381 -4.54 6.77 -13.71
CA LEU A 381 -3.25 6.41 -13.16
C LEU A 381 -3.07 4.88 -13.22
N SER A 382 -2.02 4.42 -13.86
CA SER A 382 -1.66 2.99 -13.92
C SER A 382 -0.44 2.72 -13.03
N VAL A 383 -0.50 1.63 -12.25
CA VAL A 383 0.60 1.21 -11.37
C VAL A 383 0.93 -0.25 -11.66
N ILE A 384 2.18 -0.50 -12.03
CA ILE A 384 2.71 -1.85 -12.22
C ILE A 384 3.62 -2.15 -11.04
N SER A 385 3.31 -3.19 -10.28
CA SER A 385 4.16 -3.68 -9.20
C SER A 385 4.77 -5.01 -9.60
N HIS A 386 6.09 -5.02 -9.89
CA HIS A 386 6.79 -6.25 -10.29
C HIS A 386 6.71 -7.32 -9.20
N SER A 387 6.95 -6.95 -7.95
CA SER A 387 6.74 -7.79 -6.77
C SER A 387 5.81 -7.04 -5.80
N LEU A 388 4.55 -7.46 -5.73
CA LEU A 388 3.57 -6.95 -4.75
C LEU A 388 3.44 -7.98 -3.63
N GLY A 389 3.64 -7.56 -2.38
CA GLY A 389 3.64 -8.54 -1.30
C GLY A 389 3.01 -8.07 0.00
N ILE A 390 2.53 -9.06 0.75
CA ILE A 390 2.09 -8.95 2.13
C ILE A 390 3.07 -9.72 3.02
N ASP A 391 3.54 -9.10 4.11
CA ASP A 391 4.25 -9.80 5.17
C ASP A 391 3.23 -10.45 6.11
N PRO A 392 3.11 -11.78 6.15
CA PRO A 392 2.13 -12.45 7.02
C PRO A 392 2.41 -12.28 8.51
N ARG A 393 3.60 -11.79 8.89
CA ARG A 393 3.93 -11.45 10.29
C ARG A 393 3.46 -10.05 10.68
N ASN A 394 3.05 -9.23 9.69
CA ASN A 394 2.53 -7.91 9.97
C ASN A 394 1.14 -8.02 10.60
N PRO A 395 0.83 -7.32 11.69
CA PRO A 395 -0.49 -7.34 12.34
C PRO A 395 -1.66 -7.02 11.39
N ARG A 396 -1.43 -6.19 10.37
CA ARG A 396 -2.45 -5.87 9.35
C ARG A 396 -2.76 -7.02 8.37
N TYR A 397 -2.03 -8.11 8.42
CA TYR A 397 -2.35 -9.28 7.60
C TYR A 397 -3.73 -9.87 7.94
N GLU A 398 -4.10 -9.83 9.21
CA GLU A 398 -5.43 -10.23 9.67
C GLU A 398 -6.56 -9.46 8.96
N LEU A 399 -6.33 -8.18 8.66
CA LEU A 399 -7.26 -7.38 7.88
C LEU A 399 -7.45 -7.95 6.46
N ALA A 400 -6.35 -8.30 5.78
CA ALA A 400 -6.41 -8.89 4.44
C ALA A 400 -7.16 -10.23 4.43
N LEU A 401 -6.96 -11.07 5.45
CA LEU A 401 -7.71 -12.32 5.62
C LEU A 401 -9.20 -12.07 5.82
N SER A 402 -9.57 -11.16 6.72
CA SER A 402 -10.95 -10.80 6.99
C SER A 402 -11.65 -10.27 5.73
N MET A 403 -11.01 -9.35 5.01
CA MET A 403 -11.51 -8.83 3.74
C MET A 403 -11.69 -9.95 2.72
N SER A 404 -10.71 -10.86 2.62
CA SER A 404 -10.77 -12.00 1.72
C SER A 404 -11.96 -12.93 2.00
N GLN A 405 -12.27 -13.19 3.26
CA GLN A 405 -13.39 -14.05 3.66
C GLN A 405 -14.76 -13.43 3.38
N SER A 406 -14.88 -12.11 3.53
CA SER A 406 -16.14 -11.39 3.41
C SER A 406 -16.32 -10.69 2.05
N TRP A 407 -15.37 -10.82 1.13
CA TRP A 407 -15.41 -10.11 -0.14
C TRP A 407 -16.51 -10.65 -1.07
N THR A 408 -17.51 -9.84 -1.30
CA THR A 408 -18.62 -10.13 -2.22
C THR A 408 -18.87 -8.98 -3.20
N ARG A 409 -18.09 -7.90 -3.08
CA ARG A 409 -18.35 -6.68 -3.84
C ARG A 409 -17.89 -6.78 -5.28
N ASP A 410 -18.82 -6.50 -6.19
CA ASP A 410 -18.53 -6.12 -7.57
C ASP A 410 -19.08 -4.71 -7.82
N GLU A 411 -18.66 -3.79 -6.98
CA GLU A 411 -19.13 -2.41 -6.92
C GLU A 411 -17.94 -1.44 -6.94
N ASP A 412 -18.16 -0.27 -7.49
CA ASP A 412 -17.26 0.86 -7.43
C ASP A 412 -17.81 1.93 -6.46
N TRP A 413 -16.91 2.63 -5.77
CA TRP A 413 -17.29 3.75 -4.91
C TRP A 413 -17.58 4.99 -5.77
N ASP A 414 -18.78 5.56 -5.65
CA ASP A 414 -19.14 6.84 -6.26
C ASP A 414 -18.87 7.97 -5.26
N ARG A 415 -17.84 8.74 -5.50
CA ARG A 415 -17.43 9.86 -4.65
C ARG A 415 -18.41 11.01 -4.60
N THR A 416 -19.14 11.22 -5.70
CA THR A 416 -20.11 12.32 -5.83
C THR A 416 -21.33 12.08 -4.96
N THR A 417 -21.81 10.83 -4.96
CA THR A 417 -23.01 10.43 -4.19
C THR A 417 -22.70 9.81 -2.84
N GLY A 418 -21.43 9.48 -2.57
CA GLY A 418 -21.01 8.74 -1.38
C GLY A 418 -21.58 7.31 -1.31
N LYS A 419 -21.92 6.72 -2.45
CA LYS A 419 -22.56 5.40 -2.52
C LYS A 419 -21.76 4.43 -3.37
N HIS A 420 -21.89 3.15 -3.05
CA HIS A 420 -21.45 2.08 -3.94
C HIS A 420 -22.40 1.96 -5.14
N SER A 421 -21.84 1.82 -6.32
CA SER A 421 -22.57 1.56 -7.56
C SER A 421 -22.10 0.24 -8.17
N LEU A 422 -22.98 -0.47 -8.85
CA LEU A 422 -22.61 -1.66 -9.61
C LEU A 422 -21.54 -1.30 -10.65
N ARG A 423 -20.59 -2.19 -10.77
CA ARG A 423 -19.49 -2.03 -11.71
C ARG A 423 -19.96 -2.24 -13.13
N GLU A 424 -19.78 -1.22 -13.96
CA GLU A 424 -20.09 -1.31 -15.39
C GLU A 424 -18.96 -2.02 -16.14
N ASP A 425 -19.35 -2.90 -17.08
CA ASP A 425 -18.38 -3.53 -17.97
C ASP A 425 -17.83 -2.49 -18.96
N PRO A 426 -16.52 -2.26 -19.03
CA PRO A 426 -15.94 -1.33 -19.99
C PRO A 426 -16.14 -1.75 -21.45
N HIS A 427 -16.54 -3.00 -21.71
CA HIS A 427 -16.91 -3.46 -23.06
C HIS A 427 -18.36 -3.16 -23.43
N GLY A 428 -19.16 -2.60 -22.52
CA GLY A 428 -20.55 -2.27 -22.75
C GLY A 428 -21.53 -3.24 -22.07
N TYR A 429 -22.76 -3.30 -22.59
CA TYR A 429 -23.83 -4.09 -21.98
C TYR A 429 -24.65 -4.83 -23.06
N PHE A 430 -25.45 -5.80 -22.62
CA PHE A 430 -26.28 -6.61 -23.47
C PHE A 430 -27.77 -6.42 -23.17
N ILE A 431 -28.59 -6.44 -24.24
CA ILE A 431 -30.03 -6.59 -24.16
C ILE A 431 -30.36 -7.93 -24.82
N VAL A 432 -31.02 -8.84 -24.08
CA VAL A 432 -31.34 -10.19 -24.56
C VAL A 432 -32.82 -10.36 -24.68
N THR A 433 -33.30 -10.69 -25.89
CA THR A 433 -34.70 -10.88 -26.23
C THR A 433 -34.92 -12.20 -26.97
N VAL A 434 -36.19 -12.54 -27.20
CA VAL A 434 -36.60 -13.68 -28.05
C VAL A 434 -37.29 -13.15 -29.28
N ASP A 435 -36.84 -13.58 -30.45
CA ASP A 435 -37.53 -13.40 -31.72
C ASP A 435 -38.37 -14.67 -31.99
N SER A 436 -39.63 -14.61 -31.61
CA SER A 436 -40.54 -15.77 -31.75
C SER A 436 -40.87 -16.15 -33.19
N GLU A 437 -40.82 -15.18 -34.11
CA GLU A 437 -41.08 -15.43 -35.53
C GLU A 437 -39.91 -16.17 -36.20
N ALA A 438 -38.69 -15.73 -35.94
CA ALA A 438 -37.47 -16.38 -36.40
C ALA A 438 -37.13 -17.64 -35.60
N GLY A 439 -37.67 -17.78 -34.39
CA GLY A 439 -37.36 -18.87 -33.47
C GLY A 439 -35.93 -18.76 -32.94
N GLU A 440 -35.47 -17.56 -32.64
CA GLU A 440 -34.09 -17.30 -32.21
C GLU A 440 -34.05 -16.44 -30.93
N ILE A 441 -32.97 -16.59 -30.22
CA ILE A 441 -32.54 -15.68 -29.15
C ILE A 441 -31.76 -14.57 -29.85
N VAL A 442 -32.00 -13.33 -29.45
CA VAL A 442 -31.27 -12.16 -29.93
C VAL A 442 -30.57 -11.47 -28.79
N ALA A 443 -29.24 -11.34 -28.84
CA ALA A 443 -28.47 -10.59 -27.90
C ALA A 443 -27.81 -9.38 -28.58
N GLU A 444 -28.25 -8.19 -28.20
CA GLU A 444 -27.69 -6.93 -28.67
C GLU A 444 -26.55 -6.47 -27.77
N HIS A 445 -25.36 -6.44 -28.30
CA HIS A 445 -24.22 -5.80 -27.63
C HIS A 445 -24.28 -4.30 -27.91
N ARG A 446 -24.31 -3.49 -26.85
CA ARG A 446 -24.40 -2.05 -26.91
C ARG A 446 -23.29 -1.38 -26.11
N TYR A 447 -22.82 -0.23 -26.60
CA TYR A 447 -21.86 0.63 -25.93
C TYR A 447 -22.35 2.08 -26.04
N ASP A 448 -22.49 2.76 -24.93
CA ASP A 448 -22.95 4.15 -24.83
C ASP A 448 -24.31 4.37 -25.66
N GLY A 449 -25.22 3.42 -25.52
CA GLY A 449 -26.50 3.43 -26.22
C GLY A 449 -26.46 2.97 -27.70
N LEU A 450 -25.28 2.89 -28.29
CA LEU A 450 -25.10 2.47 -29.68
C LEU A 450 -25.09 0.95 -29.81
N LEU A 451 -25.72 0.41 -30.83
CA LEU A 451 -25.65 -1.01 -31.19
C LEU A 451 -24.26 -1.30 -31.80
N VAL A 452 -23.48 -2.12 -31.15
CA VAL A 452 -22.14 -2.57 -31.60
C VAL A 452 -22.26 -3.80 -32.51
N LYS A 453 -22.96 -4.84 -32.01
CA LYS A 453 -23.21 -6.09 -32.74
C LYS A 453 -24.48 -6.77 -32.22
N GLN A 454 -25.15 -7.53 -33.09
CA GLN A 454 -26.25 -8.40 -32.73
C GLN A 454 -25.85 -9.86 -32.95
N TYR A 455 -26.05 -10.68 -31.92
CA TYR A 455 -25.84 -12.12 -31.94
C TYR A 455 -27.20 -12.81 -32.02
N ARG A 456 -27.37 -13.80 -32.91
CA ARG A 456 -28.65 -14.49 -33.12
C ARG A 456 -28.39 -16.00 -33.24
N ALA A 457 -29.13 -16.79 -32.48
CA ALA A 457 -29.14 -18.24 -32.61
C ALA A 457 -30.37 -18.87 -31.93
N ASP A 458 -30.64 -20.13 -32.28
CA ASP A 458 -31.68 -20.94 -31.65
C ASP A 458 -31.29 -21.51 -30.29
N ARG A 459 -30.00 -21.36 -29.87
CA ARG A 459 -29.43 -21.88 -28.61
C ARG A 459 -28.45 -20.91 -27.98
N ALA A 460 -28.56 -20.79 -26.64
CA ALA A 460 -27.69 -19.92 -25.83
C ALA A 460 -26.19 -20.19 -26.05
N ILE A 461 -25.78 -21.45 -26.05
CA ILE A 461 -24.37 -21.84 -26.21
C ILE A 461 -23.71 -21.37 -27.51
N LYS A 462 -24.49 -21.16 -28.57
CA LYS A 462 -23.98 -20.63 -29.84
C LYS A 462 -23.61 -19.16 -29.67
N ILE A 463 -24.52 -18.38 -29.08
CA ILE A 463 -24.32 -16.96 -28.79
C ILE A 463 -23.17 -16.76 -27.80
N GLU A 464 -23.08 -17.58 -26.72
CA GLU A 464 -22.01 -17.52 -25.75
C GLU A 464 -20.62 -17.68 -26.38
N ARG A 465 -20.49 -18.63 -27.31
CA ARG A 465 -19.24 -18.87 -28.04
C ARG A 465 -18.82 -17.69 -28.90
N GLU A 466 -19.75 -17.04 -29.56
CA GLU A 466 -19.47 -15.85 -30.36
C GLU A 466 -19.06 -14.66 -29.47
N ILE A 467 -19.79 -14.42 -28.39
CA ILE A 467 -19.50 -13.35 -27.43
C ILE A 467 -18.11 -13.53 -26.81
N ILE A 468 -17.75 -14.78 -26.42
CA ILE A 468 -16.41 -15.10 -25.91
C ILE A 468 -15.35 -14.89 -27.00
N GLY A 469 -15.62 -15.35 -28.24
CA GLY A 469 -14.72 -15.18 -29.38
C GLY A 469 -14.43 -13.71 -29.71
N ASP A 470 -15.44 -12.86 -29.56
CA ASP A 470 -15.33 -11.41 -29.77
C ASP A 470 -14.75 -10.66 -28.55
N LEU A 471 -14.51 -11.33 -27.43
CA LEU A 471 -14.09 -10.71 -26.15
C LEU A 471 -15.06 -9.60 -25.72
N ALA A 472 -16.36 -9.76 -25.96
CA ALA A 472 -17.35 -8.72 -25.80
C ALA A 472 -17.77 -8.49 -24.34
N VAL A 473 -17.26 -9.28 -23.38
CA VAL A 473 -17.47 -9.17 -21.93
C VAL A 473 -16.14 -9.24 -21.23
N SER A 474 -15.89 -8.36 -20.26
CA SER A 474 -14.65 -8.32 -19.51
C SER A 474 -14.84 -8.62 -18.01
N LEU A 475 -16.05 -8.45 -17.47
CA LEU A 475 -16.31 -8.70 -16.06
C LEU A 475 -16.92 -10.09 -15.82
N PRO A 476 -16.40 -10.88 -14.89
CA PRO A 476 -16.95 -12.19 -14.53
C PRO A 476 -18.43 -12.14 -14.09
N SER A 477 -18.83 -11.12 -13.33
CA SER A 477 -20.22 -10.90 -12.91
C SER A 477 -21.14 -10.68 -14.09
N HIS A 478 -20.72 -9.89 -15.07
CA HIS A 478 -21.47 -9.64 -16.32
C HIS A 478 -21.57 -10.92 -17.16
N ALA A 479 -20.47 -11.67 -17.30
CA ALA A 479 -20.48 -12.95 -18.00
C ALA A 479 -21.44 -13.97 -17.36
N LEU A 480 -21.45 -14.09 -16.02
CA LEU A 480 -22.34 -14.99 -15.29
C LEU A 480 -23.82 -14.57 -15.41
N TRP A 481 -24.10 -13.26 -15.38
CA TRP A 481 -25.45 -12.74 -15.61
C TRP A 481 -25.91 -13.03 -17.02
N LEU A 482 -25.09 -12.75 -18.02
CA LEU A 482 -25.40 -12.91 -19.43
C LEU A 482 -25.68 -14.38 -19.77
N GLY A 483 -24.88 -15.31 -19.28
CA GLY A 483 -25.11 -16.75 -19.46
C GLY A 483 -26.45 -17.20 -18.90
N ARG A 484 -26.83 -16.72 -17.71
CA ARG A 484 -28.15 -17.00 -17.12
C ARG A 484 -29.30 -16.41 -17.95
N GLU A 485 -29.13 -15.18 -18.42
CA GLU A 485 -30.15 -14.51 -19.23
C GLU A 485 -30.36 -15.22 -20.59
N LEU A 486 -29.27 -15.58 -21.26
CA LEU A 486 -29.33 -16.35 -22.51
C LEU A 486 -30.05 -17.70 -22.34
N MET A 487 -29.73 -18.44 -21.27
CA MET A 487 -30.42 -19.70 -20.96
C MET A 487 -31.90 -19.49 -20.64
N THR A 488 -32.25 -18.43 -19.92
CA THR A 488 -33.65 -18.09 -19.63
C THR A 488 -34.43 -17.84 -20.92
N LYS A 489 -33.84 -17.13 -21.87
CA LYS A 489 -34.47 -16.88 -23.18
C LYS A 489 -34.56 -18.16 -24.04
N GLU A 490 -33.56 -19.06 -23.94
CA GLU A 490 -33.67 -20.38 -24.60
C GLU A 490 -34.86 -21.19 -24.05
N PHE A 491 -35.06 -21.21 -22.73
CA PHE A 491 -36.21 -21.89 -22.14
C PHE A 491 -37.55 -21.25 -22.57
N GLN A 492 -37.65 -19.92 -22.62
CA GLN A 492 -38.81 -19.20 -23.12
C GLN A 492 -39.13 -19.59 -24.57
N LEU A 493 -38.11 -19.61 -25.43
CA LEU A 493 -38.26 -19.99 -26.83
C LEU A 493 -38.75 -21.44 -27.01
N ARG A 494 -38.21 -22.38 -26.21
CA ARG A 494 -38.63 -23.79 -26.23
C ARG A 494 -40.07 -23.97 -25.74
N GLY A 495 -40.46 -23.26 -24.67
CA GLY A 495 -41.85 -23.27 -24.16
C GLY A 495 -42.86 -22.79 -25.19
N GLN A 496 -42.55 -21.74 -25.92
CA GLN A 496 -43.40 -21.22 -26.99
C GLN A 496 -43.56 -22.22 -28.17
N ARG A 497 -42.51 -22.97 -28.52
CA ARG A 497 -42.56 -24.03 -29.55
C ARG A 497 -43.43 -25.24 -29.10
N GLY A 498 -43.41 -25.57 -27.81
CA GLY A 498 -44.20 -26.66 -27.24
C GLY A 498 -45.71 -26.37 -27.26
N THR A 499 -46.10 -25.14 -26.92
CA THR A 499 -47.53 -24.69 -26.92
C THR A 499 -48.09 -24.49 -28.35
N GLY A 500 -47.24 -24.18 -29.34
CA GLY A 500 -47.66 -24.06 -30.76
C GLY A 500 -47.89 -25.41 -31.44
N ALA A 501 -47.27 -26.50 -30.93
CA ALA A 501 -47.46 -27.83 -31.51
C ALA A 501 -48.76 -28.53 -31.05
N GLU A 502 -49.31 -28.17 -29.89
CA GLU A 502 -50.57 -28.71 -29.39
C GLU A 502 -51.81 -28.03 -29.99
N GLY A 503 -51.66 -26.82 -30.60
CA GLY A 503 -52.75 -26.10 -31.23
C GLY A 503 -52.98 -26.44 -32.72
N ALA A 504 -52.16 -27.29 -33.36
CA ALA A 504 -52.24 -27.64 -34.78
C ALA A 504 -52.87 -29.00 -35.06
N THR A 505 -53.37 -29.70 -34.04
CA THR A 505 -54.10 -30.98 -34.15
C THR A 505 -55.46 -30.87 -33.51
N GLY A 506 -56.28 -29.90 -33.96
CA GLY A 506 -57.65 -29.74 -33.61
C GLY A 506 -58.51 -29.44 -34.85
#